data_f544c2c6945d0742f36e5b9e272378c1
#
_entry.id   f544c2c6945d0742f36e5b9e272378c1
#
_cell.length_a   1.000
_cell.length_b   1.000
_cell.length_c   1.000
_cell.angle_alpha   90.00
_cell.angle_beta   90.00
_cell.angle_gamma   90.00
#
_symmetry.space_group_name_H-M   'P 1'
#
loop_
_entity.id
_entity.type
_entity.pdbx_description
1 polymer ?
#
loop_
_entity_poly.entity_id
_entity_poly.type
_entity_poly.pdbx_seq_one_letter_code
_entity_poly.pdbx_strand_id
1 'polypeptide(L)'
;MPARQLAVAAPEKWHIDTKPGSFSARWRWFNLSALFLIPFTLFWNGILIGMATGVTEGFTHPERLLFGLAVPHVWVGLGLAYYCLCLFLNSTKVELKEGMLIVQHSPLWWRGNRKIPSGELQQLFVVEKRGSVSYELCGLTRDGKRQTLLTGLSDESSARFLEVRLEQALNITDQAVAGELRR
;
A
#
# COMPACT_ATOMS: atom_id res chain seq x y z
N MET A 1 -0.89 34.69 7.05
CA MET A 1 0.00 34.54 5.88
C MET A 1 -0.49 33.30 5.16
N PRO A 2 -0.81 33.32 3.85
CA PRO A 2 -1.19 32.11 3.13
C PRO A 2 0.03 31.18 3.12
N ALA A 3 -0.16 29.95 3.60
CA ALA A 3 0.85 28.91 3.55
C ALA A 3 1.31 28.75 2.10
N ARG A 4 2.60 28.91 1.87
CA ARG A 4 3.25 28.75 0.57
C ARG A 4 3.00 27.29 0.15
N GLN A 5 1.97 27.08 -0.66
CA GLN A 5 1.70 25.77 -1.26
C GLN A 5 2.96 25.39 -2.06
N LEU A 6 3.78 24.54 -1.47
CA LEU A 6 4.87 23.89 -2.19
C LEU A 6 4.23 23.16 -3.38
N ALA A 7 4.60 23.56 -4.59
CA ALA A 7 4.21 22.85 -5.80
C ALA A 7 4.91 21.50 -5.79
N VAL A 8 4.33 20.52 -5.09
CA VAL A 8 4.85 19.16 -5.07
C VAL A 8 4.59 18.56 -6.45
N ALA A 9 5.67 18.19 -7.13
CA ALA A 9 5.59 17.62 -8.46
C ALA A 9 4.85 16.28 -8.43
N ALA A 10 4.05 16.03 -9.46
CA ALA A 10 3.36 14.76 -9.59
C ALA A 10 4.38 13.63 -9.78
N PRO A 11 4.23 12.47 -9.09
CA PRO A 11 5.10 11.32 -9.30
C PRO A 11 4.98 10.79 -10.74
N GLU A 12 6.12 10.55 -11.41
CA GLU A 12 6.18 10.20 -12.84
C GLU A 12 5.38 8.94 -13.23
N LYS A 13 5.26 7.99 -12.30
CA LYS A 13 4.58 6.69 -12.55
C LYS A 13 3.09 6.71 -12.24
N TRP A 14 2.53 7.89 -11.91
CA TRP A 14 1.14 8.01 -11.52
C TRP A 14 0.28 8.56 -12.66
N HIS A 15 -0.87 7.96 -12.86
CA HIS A 15 -1.92 8.52 -13.72
C HIS A 15 -2.83 9.37 -12.86
N ILE A 16 -2.84 10.67 -13.12
CA ILE A 16 -3.59 11.65 -12.34
C ILE A 16 -4.61 12.31 -13.25
N ASP A 17 -5.86 12.31 -12.81
CA ASP A 17 -6.97 13.07 -13.44
C ASP A 17 -7.55 14.01 -12.37
N THR A 18 -7.51 15.30 -12.65
CA THR A 18 -8.03 16.33 -11.76
C THR A 18 -9.06 17.14 -12.51
N LYS A 19 -10.30 17.08 -12.06
CA LYS A 19 -11.43 17.87 -12.57
C LYS A 19 -12.04 18.67 -11.41
N PRO A 20 -12.74 19.77 -11.68
CA PRO A 20 -13.43 20.50 -10.63
C PRO A 20 -14.33 19.56 -9.81
N GLY A 21 -14.07 19.47 -8.49
CA GLY A 21 -14.84 18.61 -7.58
C GLY A 21 -14.54 17.11 -7.66
N SER A 22 -13.57 16.66 -8.47
CA SER A 22 -13.12 15.27 -8.49
C SER A 22 -11.62 15.17 -8.64
N PHE A 23 -11.04 14.18 -7.99
CA PHE A 23 -9.63 13.85 -8.06
C PHE A 23 -9.48 12.34 -8.22
N SER A 24 -8.59 11.90 -9.09
CA SER A 24 -8.24 10.50 -9.22
C SER A 24 -6.74 10.37 -9.43
N ALA A 25 -6.10 9.52 -8.64
CA ALA A 25 -4.70 9.13 -8.80
C ALA A 25 -4.62 7.60 -8.82
N ARG A 26 -3.89 7.05 -9.79
CA ARG A 26 -3.71 5.61 -9.93
C ARG A 26 -2.26 5.29 -10.22
N TRP A 27 -1.71 4.27 -9.55
CA TRP A 27 -0.37 3.75 -9.78
C TRP A 27 -0.30 2.23 -9.64
N ARG A 28 0.66 1.61 -10.31
CA ARG A 28 0.91 0.17 -10.26
C ARG A 28 1.87 -0.16 -9.13
N TRP A 29 1.74 -1.37 -8.59
CA TRP A 29 2.59 -1.84 -7.49
C TRP A 29 3.93 -2.37 -7.96
N PHE A 30 4.05 -2.67 -9.25
CA PHE A 30 5.28 -3.22 -9.81
C PHE A 30 6.47 -2.31 -9.53
N ASN A 31 7.47 -2.88 -8.88
CA ASN A 31 8.73 -2.22 -8.56
C ASN A 31 9.90 -3.19 -8.78
N LEU A 32 11.13 -2.68 -8.68
CA LEU A 32 12.34 -3.46 -8.92
C LEU A 32 12.53 -4.62 -7.93
N SER A 33 12.00 -4.50 -6.70
CA SER A 33 12.04 -5.57 -5.68
C SER A 33 11.28 -6.83 -6.14
N ALA A 34 10.29 -6.69 -7.02
CA ALA A 34 9.57 -7.83 -7.59
C ALA A 34 10.50 -8.74 -8.41
N LEU A 35 11.49 -8.18 -9.10
CA LEU A 35 12.46 -8.94 -9.88
C LEU A 35 13.33 -9.87 -9.02
N PHE A 36 13.59 -9.50 -7.78
CA PHE A 36 14.29 -10.36 -6.83
C PHE A 36 13.35 -11.36 -6.17
N LEU A 37 12.14 -10.92 -5.81
CA LEU A 37 11.20 -11.76 -5.06
C LEU A 37 10.66 -12.93 -5.88
N ILE A 38 10.54 -12.79 -7.20
CA ILE A 38 10.03 -13.84 -8.08
C ILE A 38 10.96 -15.06 -8.13
N PRO A 39 12.25 -14.94 -8.52
CA PRO A 39 13.14 -16.09 -8.53
C PRO A 39 13.27 -16.73 -7.14
N PHE A 40 13.25 -15.93 -6.08
CA PHE A 40 13.22 -16.44 -4.72
C PHE A 40 11.95 -17.27 -4.45
N THR A 41 10.79 -16.77 -4.82
CA THR A 41 9.50 -17.46 -4.64
C THR A 41 9.44 -18.76 -5.45
N LEU A 42 9.93 -18.74 -6.69
CA LEU A 42 10.01 -19.95 -7.52
C LEU A 42 10.95 -20.99 -6.92
N PHE A 43 12.13 -20.57 -6.47
CA PHE A 43 13.08 -21.44 -5.80
C PHE A 43 12.50 -22.06 -4.53
N TRP A 44 11.92 -21.23 -3.64
CA TRP A 44 11.30 -21.66 -2.40
C TRP A 44 10.19 -22.70 -2.61
N ASN A 45 9.24 -22.37 -3.49
CA ASN A 45 8.14 -23.29 -3.79
C ASN A 45 8.62 -24.54 -4.56
N GLY A 46 9.66 -24.43 -5.39
CA GLY A 46 10.29 -25.56 -6.06
C GLY A 46 10.87 -26.57 -5.07
N ILE A 47 11.56 -26.10 -4.02
CA ILE A 47 12.03 -26.96 -2.93
C ILE A 47 10.85 -27.66 -2.24
N LEU A 48 9.80 -26.94 -1.89
CA LEU A 48 8.62 -27.51 -1.22
C LEU A 48 7.94 -28.58 -2.07
N ILE A 49 7.80 -28.33 -3.36
CA ILE A 49 7.24 -29.31 -4.31
C ILE A 49 8.15 -30.53 -4.42
N GLY A 50 9.47 -30.32 -4.55
CA GLY A 50 10.46 -31.42 -4.60
C GLY A 50 10.39 -32.30 -3.36
N MET A 51 10.27 -31.70 -2.18
CA MET A 51 10.10 -32.42 -0.91
C MET A 51 8.77 -33.20 -0.87
N ALA A 52 7.68 -32.61 -1.36
CA ALA A 52 6.36 -33.24 -1.36
C ALA A 52 6.25 -34.38 -2.35
N THR A 53 6.98 -34.32 -3.48
CA THR A 53 6.94 -35.35 -4.54
C THR A 53 7.96 -36.49 -4.34
N GLY A 54 8.76 -36.44 -3.25
CA GLY A 54 9.77 -37.47 -2.99
C GLY A 54 10.97 -37.47 -3.95
N VAL A 55 11.11 -36.42 -4.78
CA VAL A 55 12.28 -36.30 -5.70
C VAL A 55 13.59 -36.19 -4.92
N THR A 56 13.53 -35.99 -3.61
CA THR A 56 14.66 -35.93 -2.68
C THR A 56 14.78 -37.26 -1.89
N GLU A 57 14.71 -38.41 -2.53
CA GLU A 57 14.78 -39.73 -1.89
C GLU A 57 16.08 -40.03 -1.11
N GLY A 58 16.91 -39.02 -0.89
CA GLY A 58 18.16 -39.12 -0.09
C GLY A 58 18.02 -38.77 1.39
N PHE A 59 16.88 -38.26 1.86
CA PHE A 59 16.68 -37.89 3.25
C PHE A 59 15.91 -38.98 4.02
N THR A 60 16.67 -39.91 4.59
CA THR A 60 16.16 -40.95 5.49
C THR A 60 15.60 -40.31 6.78
N HIS A 61 14.29 -40.43 6.95
CA HIS A 61 13.49 -40.39 8.18
C HIS A 61 13.88 -39.47 9.35
N PRO A 62 13.03 -38.52 9.71
CA PRO A 62 11.89 -38.73 10.59
C PRO A 62 10.61 -38.01 10.12
N GLU A 63 9.74 -38.76 9.51
CA GLU A 63 8.57 -38.28 8.74
C GLU A 63 7.63 -37.35 9.49
N ARG A 64 7.50 -37.47 10.80
CA ARG A 64 6.54 -36.67 11.58
C ARG A 64 7.05 -35.26 11.96
N LEU A 65 8.34 -35.13 12.21
CA LEU A 65 8.95 -33.83 12.57
C LEU A 65 9.06 -32.92 11.34
N LEU A 66 9.37 -33.50 10.18
CA LEU A 66 9.43 -32.78 8.91
C LEU A 66 8.06 -32.28 8.47
N PHE A 67 6.98 -33.03 8.72
CA PHE A 67 5.62 -32.58 8.40
C PHE A 67 5.20 -31.35 9.22
N GLY A 68 5.50 -31.33 10.51
CA GLY A 68 5.21 -30.16 11.38
C GLY A 68 5.98 -28.90 10.98
N LEU A 69 7.22 -29.05 10.50
CA LEU A 69 8.05 -27.97 10.02
C LEU A 69 7.67 -27.53 8.58
N ALA A 70 7.18 -28.44 7.75
CA ALA A 70 6.83 -28.15 6.36
C ALA A 70 5.56 -27.26 6.25
N VAL A 71 4.57 -27.46 7.11
CA VAL A 71 3.29 -26.72 7.04
C VAL A 71 3.46 -25.21 7.10
N PRO A 72 4.21 -24.61 8.05
CA PRO A 72 4.44 -23.16 8.03
C PRO A 72 5.13 -22.68 6.76
N HIS A 73 6.08 -23.46 6.22
CA HIS A 73 6.81 -23.11 5.01
C HIS A 73 5.93 -23.12 3.76
N VAL A 74 4.96 -24.03 3.69
CA VAL A 74 3.95 -24.05 2.62
C VAL A 74 3.11 -22.78 2.67
N TRP A 75 2.63 -22.38 3.83
CA TRP A 75 1.88 -21.11 3.97
C TRP A 75 2.71 -19.89 3.60
N VAL A 76 3.98 -19.85 3.98
CA VAL A 76 4.91 -18.80 3.55
C VAL A 76 5.08 -18.83 2.03
N GLY A 77 5.28 -19.98 1.43
CA GLY A 77 5.43 -20.15 -0.02
C GLY A 77 4.20 -19.66 -0.80
N LEU A 78 3.01 -20.06 -0.36
CA LEU A 78 1.75 -19.61 -0.95
C LEU A 78 1.55 -18.09 -0.76
N GLY A 79 1.86 -17.56 0.43
CA GLY A 79 1.80 -16.13 0.71
C GLY A 79 2.74 -15.32 -0.17
N LEU A 80 3.98 -15.79 -0.38
CA LEU A 80 4.94 -15.17 -1.27
C LEU A 80 4.47 -15.20 -2.73
N ALA A 81 3.95 -16.34 -3.20
CA ALA A 81 3.41 -16.47 -4.54
C ALA A 81 2.24 -15.49 -4.77
N TYR A 82 1.30 -15.43 -3.82
CA TYR A 82 0.20 -14.49 -3.88
C TYR A 82 0.69 -13.02 -3.88
N TYR A 83 1.66 -12.70 -3.02
CA TYR A 83 2.24 -11.36 -2.98
C TYR A 83 2.94 -10.98 -4.28
N CYS A 84 3.69 -11.91 -4.89
CA CYS A 84 4.27 -11.69 -6.22
C CYS A 84 3.19 -11.38 -7.26
N LEU A 85 2.10 -12.14 -7.30
CA LEU A 85 0.97 -11.87 -8.20
C LEU A 85 0.38 -10.48 -7.95
N CYS A 86 0.23 -10.08 -6.67
CA CYS A 86 -0.22 -8.73 -6.34
C CYS A 86 0.72 -7.64 -6.85
N LEU A 87 2.04 -7.81 -6.72
CA LEU A 87 3.01 -6.85 -7.23
C LEU A 87 2.92 -6.66 -8.75
N PHE A 88 2.58 -7.71 -9.49
CA PHE A 88 2.44 -7.62 -10.94
C PHE A 88 1.12 -7.03 -11.40
N LEU A 89 0.04 -7.46 -10.79
CA LEU A 89 -1.30 -7.22 -11.30
C LEU A 89 -1.98 -6.01 -10.64
N ASN A 90 -1.69 -5.78 -9.35
CA ASN A 90 -2.40 -4.75 -8.61
C ASN A 90 -1.96 -3.33 -8.95
N SER A 91 -2.94 -2.47 -8.82
CA SER A 91 -2.78 -1.02 -8.78
C SER A 91 -3.56 -0.47 -7.59
N THR A 92 -3.10 0.64 -7.05
CA THR A 92 -3.86 1.45 -6.11
C THR A 92 -4.52 2.58 -6.87
N LYS A 93 -5.79 2.80 -6.60
CA LYS A 93 -6.57 3.96 -7.06
C LYS A 93 -7.06 4.73 -5.85
N VAL A 94 -6.76 6.02 -5.81
CA VAL A 94 -7.33 6.97 -4.85
C VAL A 94 -8.24 7.91 -5.64
N GLU A 95 -9.51 7.97 -5.28
CA GLU A 95 -10.50 8.73 -6.03
C GLU A 95 -11.40 9.50 -5.07
N LEU A 96 -11.61 10.78 -5.38
CA LEU A 96 -12.64 11.61 -4.78
C LEU A 96 -13.77 11.76 -5.78
N LYS A 97 -14.91 11.15 -5.49
CA LYS A 97 -16.08 11.16 -6.38
C LYS A 97 -17.36 11.11 -5.55
N GLU A 98 -18.37 11.89 -5.97
CA GLU A 98 -19.70 11.88 -5.36
C GLU A 98 -19.71 12.07 -3.82
N GLY A 99 -18.80 12.91 -3.32
CA GLY A 99 -18.68 13.15 -1.88
C GLY A 99 -18.02 12.00 -1.08
N MET A 100 -17.40 11.04 -1.76
CA MET A 100 -16.70 9.91 -1.15
C MET A 100 -15.23 9.92 -1.52
N LEU A 101 -14.36 9.75 -0.53
CA LEU A 101 -12.96 9.40 -0.74
C LEU A 101 -12.85 7.87 -0.77
N ILE A 102 -12.41 7.34 -1.91
CA ILE A 102 -12.31 5.91 -2.16
C ILE A 102 -10.84 5.56 -2.36
N VAL A 103 -10.33 4.63 -1.58
CA VAL A 103 -9.03 3.99 -1.78
C VAL A 103 -9.28 2.53 -2.14
N GLN A 104 -8.79 2.10 -3.30
CA GLN A 104 -9.03 0.77 -3.81
C GLN A 104 -7.75 0.14 -4.35
N HIS A 105 -7.51 -1.10 -3.97
CA HIS A 105 -6.48 -1.97 -4.51
C HIS A 105 -7.14 -3.02 -5.40
N SER A 106 -6.71 -3.15 -6.64
CA SER A 106 -7.32 -4.05 -7.62
C SER A 106 -6.32 -4.50 -8.69
N PRO A 107 -6.51 -5.63 -9.41
CA PRO A 107 -7.68 -6.51 -9.39
C PRO A 107 -7.68 -7.53 -8.24
N LEU A 108 -6.51 -7.96 -7.72
CA LEU A 108 -6.43 -8.95 -6.66
C LEU A 108 -6.79 -8.33 -5.32
N TRP A 109 -7.49 -9.12 -4.49
CA TRP A 109 -7.87 -8.67 -3.16
C TRP A 109 -6.66 -8.28 -2.31
N TRP A 110 -6.74 -7.13 -1.63
CA TRP A 110 -5.73 -6.68 -0.69
C TRP A 110 -6.34 -5.88 0.44
N ARG A 111 -5.69 -5.93 1.59
CA ARG A 111 -6.13 -5.14 2.75
C ARG A 111 -5.91 -3.65 2.48
N GLY A 112 -6.79 -2.81 3.04
CA GLY A 112 -6.63 -1.35 2.98
C GLY A 112 -7.60 -0.63 2.06
N ASN A 113 -8.52 -1.35 1.38
CA ASN A 113 -9.62 -0.70 0.69
C ASN A 113 -10.47 0.11 1.67
N ARG A 114 -10.73 1.38 1.34
CA ARG A 114 -11.47 2.34 2.17
C ARG A 114 -12.49 3.09 1.34
N LYS A 115 -13.62 3.40 1.98
CA LYS A 115 -14.60 4.34 1.47
C LYS A 115 -15.04 5.21 2.63
N ILE A 116 -14.80 6.51 2.52
CA ILE A 116 -15.01 7.47 3.62
C ILE A 116 -15.78 8.65 3.04
N PRO A 117 -16.91 9.04 3.67
CA PRO A 117 -17.59 10.28 3.30
C PRO A 117 -16.63 11.46 3.44
N SER A 118 -16.46 12.24 2.36
CA SER A 118 -15.53 13.36 2.35
C SER A 118 -15.90 14.42 3.40
N GLY A 119 -17.19 14.57 3.68
CA GLY A 119 -17.71 15.50 4.68
C GLY A 119 -17.33 15.15 6.13
N GLU A 120 -16.88 13.93 6.40
CA GLU A 120 -16.39 13.51 7.72
C GLU A 120 -14.93 13.92 7.95
N LEU A 121 -14.17 14.18 6.88
CA LEU A 121 -12.76 14.53 6.97
C LEU A 121 -12.61 16.01 7.32
N GLN A 122 -11.84 16.30 8.36
CA GLN A 122 -11.48 17.64 8.80
C GLN A 122 -10.08 18.03 8.31
N GLN A 123 -9.13 17.08 8.33
CA GLN A 123 -7.74 17.30 7.98
C GLN A 123 -7.13 16.04 7.38
N LEU A 124 -6.17 16.21 6.46
CA LEU A 124 -5.29 15.14 6.00
C LEU A 124 -3.87 15.43 6.49
N PHE A 125 -3.09 14.40 6.71
CA PHE A 125 -1.70 14.54 7.11
C PHE A 125 -0.90 13.28 6.81
N VAL A 126 0.39 13.45 6.57
CA VAL A 126 1.33 12.35 6.31
C VAL A 126 2.09 12.00 7.58
N VAL A 127 2.25 10.70 7.81
CA VAL A 127 3.03 10.15 8.91
C VAL A 127 4.07 9.19 8.36
N GLU A 128 5.29 9.26 8.89
CA GLU A 128 6.30 8.23 8.65
C GLU A 128 6.01 6.99 9.51
N LYS A 129 6.01 5.82 8.88
CA LYS A 129 5.77 4.57 9.58
C LYS A 129 7.00 4.16 10.37
N ARG A 130 6.87 4.05 11.69
CA ARG A 130 7.97 3.62 12.56
C ARG A 130 8.54 2.26 12.14
N GLY A 131 9.87 2.20 11.96
CA GLY A 131 10.58 0.96 11.62
C GLY A 131 10.49 0.53 10.14
N SER A 132 9.99 1.40 9.27
CA SER A 132 9.94 1.15 7.82
C SER A 132 10.14 2.46 7.09
N VAL A 133 10.86 2.44 5.97
CA VAL A 133 10.98 3.58 5.07
C VAL A 133 9.72 3.66 4.21
N SER A 134 8.59 3.95 4.85
CA SER A 134 7.31 4.09 4.15
C SER A 134 6.44 5.13 4.84
N TYR A 135 5.58 5.76 4.08
CA TYR A 135 4.70 6.83 4.52
C TYR A 135 3.25 6.38 4.48
N GLU A 136 2.47 6.94 5.38
CA GLU A 136 1.04 6.70 5.50
C GLU A 136 0.29 8.03 5.35
N LEU A 137 -0.76 8.03 4.53
CA LEU A 137 -1.71 9.14 4.50
C LEU A 137 -2.80 8.86 5.52
N CYS A 138 -2.96 9.77 6.46
CA CYS A 138 -3.96 9.71 7.51
C CYS A 138 -4.99 10.82 7.36
N GLY A 139 -6.19 10.58 7.84
CA GLY A 139 -7.25 11.56 7.97
C GLY A 139 -7.62 11.78 9.43
N LEU A 140 -7.88 13.02 9.80
CA LEU A 140 -8.54 13.40 11.04
C LEU A 140 -10.01 13.64 10.71
N THR A 141 -10.89 12.94 11.39
CA THR A 141 -12.33 13.10 11.23
C THR A 141 -12.85 14.20 12.15
N ARG A 142 -14.02 14.75 11.87
CA ARG A 142 -14.63 15.83 12.65
C ARG A 142 -14.92 15.46 14.12
N ASP A 143 -15.06 14.16 14.39
CA ASP A 143 -15.18 13.63 15.75
C ASP A 143 -13.83 13.41 16.45
N GLY A 144 -12.73 13.90 15.86
CA GLY A 144 -11.38 13.86 16.41
C GLY A 144 -10.66 12.51 16.27
N LYS A 145 -11.25 11.53 15.57
CA LYS A 145 -10.60 10.24 15.35
C LYS A 145 -9.59 10.29 14.22
N ARG A 146 -8.47 9.62 14.41
CA ARG A 146 -7.48 9.41 13.37
C ARG A 146 -7.76 8.11 12.63
N GLN A 147 -7.73 8.18 11.31
CA GLN A 147 -7.89 7.01 10.44
C GLN A 147 -6.76 6.97 9.42
N THR A 148 -6.10 5.82 9.30
CA THR A 148 -5.16 5.60 8.20
C THR A 148 -5.96 5.33 6.94
N LEU A 149 -5.77 6.19 5.93
CA LEU A 149 -6.45 6.14 4.64
C LEU A 149 -5.68 5.27 3.66
N LEU A 150 -4.36 5.43 3.62
CA LEU A 150 -3.47 4.74 2.69
C LEU A 150 -2.14 4.46 3.37
N THR A 151 -1.59 3.27 3.14
CA THR A 151 -0.28 2.83 3.64
C THR A 151 0.63 2.43 2.48
N GLY A 152 1.93 2.34 2.74
CA GLY A 152 2.91 1.80 1.80
C GLY A 152 3.30 2.77 0.69
N LEU A 153 3.20 4.07 0.91
CA LEU A 153 3.81 5.05 0.04
C LEU A 153 5.33 5.01 0.21
N SER A 154 6.05 4.83 -0.89
CA SER A 154 7.50 4.57 -0.89
C SER A 154 8.35 5.81 -0.64
N ASP A 155 7.80 6.98 -0.88
CA ASP A 155 8.52 8.24 -0.77
C ASP A 155 7.64 9.36 -0.19
N GLU A 156 8.30 10.30 0.48
CA GLU A 156 7.65 11.45 1.11
C GLU A 156 6.95 12.35 0.09
N SER A 157 7.58 12.56 -1.07
CA SER A 157 7.05 13.46 -2.09
C SER A 157 5.71 12.97 -2.64
N SER A 158 5.57 11.68 -2.89
CA SER A 158 4.30 11.07 -3.30
C SER A 158 3.23 11.18 -2.23
N ALA A 159 3.59 10.99 -0.96
CA ALA A 159 2.66 11.10 0.16
C ALA A 159 2.14 12.53 0.32
N ARG A 160 3.03 13.53 0.29
CA ARG A 160 2.69 14.95 0.36
C ARG A 160 1.92 15.42 -0.88
N PHE A 161 2.25 14.88 -2.05
CA PHE A 161 1.48 15.17 -3.25
C PHE A 161 0.01 14.79 -3.08
N LEU A 162 -0.27 13.59 -2.55
CA LEU A 162 -1.64 13.15 -2.29
C LEU A 162 -2.32 14.02 -1.23
N GLU A 163 -1.64 14.32 -0.13
CA GLU A 163 -2.13 15.20 0.93
C GLU A 163 -2.61 16.51 0.34
N VAL A 164 -1.71 17.25 -0.31
CA VAL A 164 -2.00 18.57 -0.88
C VAL A 164 -3.12 18.53 -1.91
N ARG A 165 -3.10 17.54 -2.82
CA ARG A 165 -4.12 17.43 -3.88
C ARG A 165 -5.49 17.05 -3.35
N LEU A 166 -5.55 16.16 -2.38
CA LEU A 166 -6.82 15.79 -1.75
C LEU A 166 -7.37 16.92 -0.90
N GLU A 167 -6.53 17.66 -0.15
CA GLU A 167 -6.96 18.82 0.60
C GLU A 167 -7.53 19.91 -0.31
N GLN A 168 -6.87 20.19 -1.44
CA GLN A 168 -7.37 21.11 -2.46
C GLN A 168 -8.73 20.66 -3.01
N ALA A 169 -8.87 19.37 -3.35
CA ALA A 169 -10.10 18.83 -3.90
C ALA A 169 -11.24 18.77 -2.88
N LEU A 170 -10.91 18.62 -1.59
CA LEU A 170 -11.85 18.60 -0.47
C LEU A 170 -12.13 20.01 0.09
N ASN A 171 -11.42 21.03 -0.39
CA ASN A 171 -11.45 22.41 0.15
C ASN A 171 -11.16 22.46 1.67
N ILE A 172 -10.19 21.63 2.12
CA ILE A 172 -9.71 21.59 3.48
C ILE A 172 -8.57 22.61 3.63
N THR A 173 -8.62 23.44 4.68
CA THR A 173 -7.52 24.33 5.03
C THR A 173 -6.53 23.57 5.89
N ASP A 174 -5.30 23.48 5.42
CA ASP A 174 -4.21 22.79 6.10
C ASP A 174 -3.94 23.37 7.49
N GLN A 175 -3.92 22.50 8.51
CA GLN A 175 -3.63 22.82 9.90
C GLN A 175 -2.67 21.76 10.45
N ALA A 176 -1.64 22.21 11.17
CA ALA A 176 -0.65 21.32 11.75
C ALA A 176 -1.29 20.32 12.75
N VAL A 177 -1.04 19.05 12.52
CA VAL A 177 -1.54 17.96 13.38
C VAL A 177 -0.37 17.34 14.18
N ALA A 178 -0.61 17.05 15.47
CA ALA A 178 0.42 16.42 16.29
C ALA A 178 0.83 15.05 15.72
N GLY A 179 2.13 14.83 15.48
CA GLY A 179 2.68 13.62 14.87
C GLY A 179 2.68 13.58 13.34
N GLU A 180 2.30 14.68 12.70
CA GLU A 180 2.52 14.92 11.28
C GLU A 180 4.01 14.99 10.96
N LEU A 181 4.39 14.53 9.77
CA LEU A 181 5.75 14.68 9.27
C LEU A 181 6.06 16.19 9.11
N ARG A 182 7.10 16.66 9.80
CA ARG A 182 7.48 18.08 9.73
C ARG A 182 7.86 18.48 8.31
N ARG A 183 7.35 19.61 7.88
CA ARG A 183 7.68 20.23 6.59
C ARG A 183 9.06 20.87 6.62
#